data_32ce0abfb4022f24ee2efad44e18af80
#
_entry.id   32ce0abfb4022f24ee2efad44e18af80
#
_cell.length_a   1.000
_cell.length_b   1.000
_cell.length_c   1.000
_cell.angle_alpha   90.00
_cell.angle_beta   90.00
_cell.angle_gamma   90.00
#
_symmetry.space_group_name_H-M   'P 1'
#
loop_
_entity.id
_entity.type
_entity.pdbx_description
1 polymer ?
#
loop_
_entity_poly.entity_id
_entity_poly.type
_entity_poly.pdbx_seq_one_letter_code
_entity_poly.pdbx_strand_id
1 'polypeptide(L)'
;MVRTASTMLELGTLAPDFRLPDTTGRLVAKGDLDAFAAFAREYVPRGLGTAGISSNDVEEYPDDSPEKMVEEARLRGHVFPYLFDGTQAVAKAYRAACTPDFFLFDRERRLVYRGQFDDSRPKTETPLPVTGADLRAAPDAVLSG
;
A
#
# COMPACT_ATOMS: atom_id res chain seq x y z
N MET A 1 -6.22 -16.48 -21.00
CA MET A 1 -6.00 -15.63 -19.82
C MET A 1 -7.03 -16.00 -18.76
N VAL A 2 -6.62 -16.61 -17.68
CA VAL A 2 -7.54 -16.94 -16.58
C VAL A 2 -7.78 -15.66 -15.79
N ARG A 3 -9.00 -15.12 -15.83
CA ARG A 3 -9.40 -14.03 -14.94
C ARG A 3 -9.67 -14.62 -13.56
N THR A 4 -8.77 -14.42 -12.63
CA THR A 4 -9.05 -14.70 -11.23
C THR A 4 -10.05 -13.65 -10.74
N ALA A 5 -11.20 -14.09 -10.23
CA ALA A 5 -12.17 -13.17 -9.63
C ALA A 5 -11.50 -12.45 -8.45
N SER A 6 -11.62 -11.12 -8.41
CA SER A 6 -11.12 -10.34 -7.29
C SER A 6 -11.89 -10.68 -6.02
N THR A 7 -11.19 -11.09 -4.98
CA THR A 7 -11.73 -11.29 -3.64
C THR A 7 -11.65 -10.03 -2.76
N MET A 8 -11.14 -8.94 -3.31
CA MET A 8 -10.98 -7.66 -2.62
C MET A 8 -12.33 -7.05 -2.23
N LEU A 9 -12.32 -6.11 -1.28
CA LEU A 9 -13.50 -5.35 -0.87
C LEU A 9 -14.18 -4.66 -2.05
N GLU A 10 -15.51 -4.62 -2.02
CA GLU A 10 -16.28 -3.89 -3.04
C GLU A 10 -16.12 -2.37 -2.90
N LEU A 11 -16.15 -1.65 -4.04
CA LEU A 11 -16.12 -0.18 -4.01
C LEU A 11 -17.34 0.36 -3.25
N GLY A 12 -17.16 1.44 -2.49
CA GLY A 12 -18.16 2.01 -1.61
C GLY A 12 -18.22 1.38 -0.22
N THR A 13 -17.49 0.27 0.03
CA THR A 13 -17.37 -0.33 1.36
C THR A 13 -16.70 0.66 2.32
N LEU A 14 -17.24 0.76 3.55
CA LEU A 14 -16.57 1.53 4.61
C LEU A 14 -15.24 0.86 4.98
N ALA A 15 -14.22 1.69 5.22
CA ALA A 15 -12.93 1.21 5.67
C ALA A 15 -13.06 0.42 6.96
N PRO A 16 -12.59 -0.85 7.02
CA PRO A 16 -12.52 -1.58 8.26
C PRO A 16 -11.70 -0.85 9.31
N ASP A 17 -12.20 -0.77 10.55
CA ASP A 17 -11.42 -0.20 11.65
C ASP A 17 -10.32 -1.18 12.08
N PHE A 18 -9.16 -0.61 12.39
CA PHE A 18 -8.07 -1.36 12.98
C PHE A 18 -7.27 -0.50 13.95
N ARG A 19 -6.57 -1.18 14.87
CA ARG A 19 -5.56 -0.56 15.73
C ARG A 19 -4.30 -1.41 15.65
N LEU A 20 -3.26 -0.83 15.09
CA LEU A 20 -1.94 -1.44 15.02
C LEU A 20 -0.95 -0.58 15.80
N PRO A 21 0.02 -1.20 16.49
CA PRO A 21 1.09 -0.42 17.08
C PRO A 21 1.82 0.36 15.99
N ASP A 22 2.07 1.63 16.25
CA ASP A 22 2.99 2.40 15.42
C ASP A 22 4.37 1.79 15.59
N THR A 23 4.79 1.07 14.60
CA THR A 23 6.19 0.74 14.46
C THR A 23 6.77 1.81 13.55
N THR A 24 7.63 2.64 14.07
CA THR A 24 8.46 3.49 13.21
C THR A 24 9.34 2.60 12.35
N GLY A 25 8.73 1.88 11.42
CA GLY A 25 9.44 0.96 10.64
C GLY A 25 8.66 0.29 9.57
N ARG A 26 8.90 -0.43 8.68
CA ARG A 26 8.62 -0.56 7.32
C ARG A 26 8.53 -1.92 6.71
N LEU A 27 7.92 -2.03 5.56
CA LEU A 27 8.29 -2.81 4.46
C LEU A 27 7.44 -2.96 3.28
N VAL A 28 7.99 -3.27 2.11
CA VAL A 28 7.28 -3.59 0.87
C VAL A 28 8.22 -4.15 -0.20
N ALA A 29 7.72 -4.69 -1.30
CA ALA A 29 8.53 -5.21 -2.40
C ALA A 29 9.55 -4.20 -2.95
N LYS A 30 10.77 -4.65 -3.16
CA LYS A 30 11.95 -3.80 -3.37
C LYS A 30 11.90 -2.83 -4.57
N GLY A 31 11.02 -3.05 -5.56
CA GLY A 31 10.95 -2.18 -6.75
C GLY A 31 9.97 -1.03 -6.66
N ASP A 32 8.86 -1.22 -5.96
CA ASP A 32 7.75 -0.26 -5.94
C ASP A 32 7.84 0.72 -4.78
N LEU A 33 8.73 0.50 -3.83
CA LEU A 33 8.86 1.25 -2.60
C LEU A 33 9.35 2.68 -2.78
N ASP A 34 10.37 2.85 -3.61
CA ASP A 34 10.91 4.18 -3.88
C ASP A 34 9.89 5.02 -4.64
N ALA A 35 9.17 4.39 -5.57
CA ALA A 35 8.10 5.04 -6.32
C ALA A 35 6.91 5.38 -5.41
N PHE A 36 6.54 4.49 -4.48
CA PHE A 36 5.48 4.76 -3.51
C PHE A 36 5.90 5.82 -2.48
N ALA A 37 7.14 5.83 -2.03
CA ALA A 37 7.66 6.89 -1.17
C ALA A 37 7.64 8.26 -1.88
N ALA A 38 7.97 8.31 -3.16
CA ALA A 38 7.86 9.51 -3.97
C ALA A 38 6.39 9.97 -4.13
N PHE A 39 5.49 9.03 -4.39
CA PHE A 39 4.05 9.28 -4.42
C PHE A 39 3.57 9.88 -3.08
N ALA A 40 3.92 9.30 -1.96
CA ALA A 40 3.51 9.79 -0.65
C ALA A 40 4.05 11.20 -0.36
N ARG A 41 5.30 11.48 -0.71
CA ARG A 41 5.89 12.84 -0.57
C ARG A 41 5.15 13.89 -1.38
N GLU A 42 4.56 13.51 -2.52
CA GLU A 42 3.77 14.39 -3.35
C GLU A 42 2.36 14.61 -2.81
N TYR A 43 1.68 13.53 -2.38
CA TYR A 43 0.24 13.58 -2.05
C TYR A 43 -0.06 13.88 -0.60
N VAL A 44 0.80 13.51 0.36
CA VAL A 44 0.58 13.80 1.78
C VAL A 44 0.46 15.32 2.04
N PRO A 45 1.32 16.19 1.49
CA PRO A 45 1.14 17.64 1.65
C PRO A 45 -0.13 18.19 0.99
N ARG A 46 -0.70 17.47 0.04
CA ARG A 46 -1.97 17.82 -0.62
C ARG A 46 -3.20 17.36 0.18
N GLY A 47 -3.00 16.73 1.32
CA GLY A 47 -4.06 16.31 2.23
C GLY A 47 -4.45 14.83 2.15
N LEU A 48 -3.68 14.00 1.42
CA LEU A 48 -3.90 12.55 1.40
C LEU A 48 -3.30 11.90 2.63
N GLY A 49 -4.14 11.42 3.55
CA GLY A 49 -3.71 10.55 4.64
C GLY A 49 -3.20 9.22 4.07
N THR A 50 -1.99 8.85 4.41
CA THR A 50 -1.33 7.65 3.88
C THR A 50 -0.80 6.80 5.02
N ALA A 51 -0.95 5.48 4.93
CA ALA A 51 -0.32 4.52 5.82
C ALA A 51 0.13 3.29 5.04
N GLY A 52 1.27 2.73 5.41
CA GLY A 52 1.71 1.43 4.95
C GLY A 52 1.44 0.38 6.02
N ILE A 53 1.06 -0.82 5.63
CA ILE A 53 0.80 -1.94 6.54
C ILE A 53 1.52 -3.17 6.03
N SER A 54 2.40 -3.75 6.84
CA SER A 54 3.04 -5.02 6.57
C SER A 54 2.33 -6.14 7.31
N SER A 55 1.88 -7.14 6.56
CA SER A 55 1.19 -8.31 7.08
C SER A 55 1.91 -9.61 6.69
N ASN A 56 3.16 -9.53 6.26
CA ASN A 56 3.95 -10.70 5.90
C ASN A 56 4.39 -11.49 7.14
N ASP A 57 4.51 -12.79 6.96
CA ASP A 57 5.04 -13.67 8.00
C ASP A 57 6.56 -13.46 8.14
N VAL A 58 6.99 -12.99 9.29
CA VAL A 58 8.40 -12.68 9.56
C VAL A 58 9.28 -13.93 9.73
N GLU A 59 8.69 -15.10 9.96
CA GLU A 59 9.44 -16.36 9.99
C GLU A 59 9.84 -16.78 8.57
N GLU A 60 8.94 -16.58 7.60
CA GLU A 60 9.23 -16.83 6.18
C GLU A 60 9.99 -15.67 5.52
N TYR A 61 9.73 -14.44 5.96
CA TYR A 61 10.30 -13.21 5.42
C TYR A 61 10.96 -12.36 6.51
N PRO A 62 12.16 -12.75 7.01
CA PRO A 62 12.83 -12.05 8.12
C PRO A 62 13.15 -10.56 7.82
N ASP A 63 13.32 -10.22 6.55
CA ASP A 63 13.51 -8.84 6.12
C ASP A 63 12.26 -7.97 6.31
N ASP A 64 11.13 -8.60 6.64
CA ASP A 64 9.86 -7.97 6.90
C ASP A 64 9.59 -7.80 8.40
N SER A 65 10.60 -8.02 9.24
CA SER A 65 10.50 -7.80 10.69
C SER A 65 10.34 -6.32 11.04
N PRO A 66 9.71 -5.99 12.18
CA PRO A 66 9.55 -4.62 12.64
C PRO A 66 10.87 -3.83 12.70
N GLU A 67 11.97 -4.48 13.10
CA GLU A 67 13.29 -3.87 13.16
C GLU A 67 13.80 -3.48 11.76
N LYS A 68 13.62 -4.34 10.79
CA LYS A 68 13.96 -4.07 9.39
C LYS A 68 13.04 -3.02 8.78
N MET A 69 11.79 -3.03 9.19
CA MET A 69 10.84 -2.00 8.85
C MET A 69 11.31 -0.60 9.29
N VAL A 70 11.89 -0.43 10.48
CA VAL A 70 12.47 0.85 10.94
C VAL A 70 13.60 1.32 10.03
N GLU A 71 14.55 0.43 9.77
CA GLU A 71 15.74 0.75 8.98
C GLU A 71 15.37 1.25 7.59
N GLU A 72 14.46 0.58 6.94
CA GLU A 72 14.07 0.87 5.58
C GLU A 72 13.18 2.12 5.47
N ALA A 73 12.23 2.42 6.41
CA ALA A 73 11.48 3.67 6.43
C ALA A 73 12.41 4.89 6.50
N ARG A 74 13.45 4.76 7.31
CA ARG A 74 14.49 5.77 7.43
C ARG A 74 15.29 5.94 6.13
N LEU A 75 15.72 4.84 5.52
CA LEU A 75 16.50 4.87 4.28
C LEU A 75 15.75 5.49 3.10
N ARG A 76 14.42 5.27 3.01
CA ARG A 76 13.62 5.79 1.89
C ARG A 76 12.88 7.09 2.21
N GLY A 77 13.03 7.60 3.43
CA GLY A 77 12.37 8.85 3.83
C GLY A 77 10.85 8.78 3.75
N HIS A 78 10.25 7.76 4.37
CA HIS A 78 8.79 7.66 4.43
C HIS A 78 8.21 8.84 5.22
N VAL A 79 7.18 9.47 4.67
CA VAL A 79 6.43 10.56 5.29
C VAL A 79 5.07 10.10 5.84
N PHE A 80 4.90 8.80 5.98
CA PHE A 80 3.66 8.17 6.45
C PHE A 80 3.97 7.10 7.50
N PRO A 81 3.03 6.82 8.42
CA PRO A 81 3.18 5.74 9.38
C PRO A 81 3.24 4.40 8.67
N TYR A 82 4.09 3.52 9.17
CA TYR A 82 4.21 2.19 8.67
C TYR A 82 3.96 1.20 9.81
N LEU A 83 2.97 0.35 9.62
CA LEU A 83 2.33 -0.42 10.69
C LEU A 83 2.59 -1.91 10.47
N PHE A 84 2.81 -2.64 11.56
CA PHE A 84 3.01 -4.08 11.52
C PHE A 84 1.75 -4.84 11.94
N ASP A 85 1.19 -5.62 11.02
CA ASP A 85 0.02 -6.49 11.21
C ASP A 85 0.47 -7.95 11.37
N GLY A 86 1.12 -8.26 12.48
CA GLY A 86 1.71 -9.58 12.73
C GLY A 86 0.71 -10.73 12.79
N THR A 87 -0.57 -10.44 13.01
CA THR A 87 -1.66 -11.44 13.00
C THR A 87 -2.33 -11.60 11.64
N GLN A 88 -1.99 -10.73 10.70
CA GLN A 88 -2.67 -10.60 9.39
C GLN A 88 -4.17 -10.27 9.49
N ALA A 89 -4.63 -9.80 10.64
CA ALA A 89 -6.04 -9.50 10.86
C ALA A 89 -6.51 -8.34 9.96
N VAL A 90 -5.67 -7.32 9.78
CA VAL A 90 -5.98 -6.18 8.92
C VAL A 90 -5.98 -6.59 7.45
N ALA A 91 -4.97 -7.31 6.99
CA ALA A 91 -4.92 -7.84 5.62
C ALA A 91 -6.18 -8.65 5.29
N LYS A 92 -6.63 -9.50 6.21
CA LYS A 92 -7.87 -10.29 6.04
C LYS A 92 -9.12 -9.43 6.03
N ALA A 93 -9.22 -8.41 6.90
CA ALA A 93 -10.35 -7.48 6.93
C ALA A 93 -10.46 -6.67 5.63
N TYR A 94 -9.33 -6.27 5.06
CA TYR A 94 -9.27 -5.57 3.78
C TYR A 94 -9.34 -6.52 2.58
N ARG A 95 -9.35 -7.82 2.79
CA ARG A 95 -9.31 -8.85 1.73
C ARG A 95 -8.16 -8.61 0.75
N ALA A 96 -7.00 -8.27 1.28
CA ALA A 96 -5.79 -8.13 0.49
C ALA A 96 -5.42 -9.47 -0.15
N ALA A 97 -5.12 -9.44 -1.43
CA ALA A 97 -4.89 -10.63 -2.25
C ALA A 97 -3.41 -10.85 -2.58
N CYS A 98 -2.63 -9.80 -2.58
CA CYS A 98 -1.20 -9.85 -2.89
C CYS A 98 -0.45 -8.70 -2.20
N THR A 99 0.87 -8.72 -2.34
CA THR A 99 1.72 -7.64 -1.85
C THR A 99 2.46 -7.01 -3.04
N PRO A 100 2.35 -5.69 -3.24
CA PRO A 100 1.47 -4.75 -2.53
C PRO A 100 0.06 -4.71 -3.09
N ASP A 101 -0.92 -4.48 -2.22
CA ASP A 101 -2.28 -4.11 -2.60
C ASP A 101 -2.56 -2.68 -2.13
N PHE A 102 -3.21 -1.88 -2.97
CA PHE A 102 -3.51 -0.48 -2.68
C PHE A 102 -5.01 -0.27 -2.51
N PHE A 103 -5.35 0.50 -1.48
CA PHE A 103 -6.73 0.87 -1.15
C PHE A 103 -6.78 2.38 -0.94
N LEU A 104 -7.71 3.05 -1.60
CA LEU A 104 -7.98 4.46 -1.40
C LEU A 104 -9.42 4.67 -0.93
N PHE A 105 -9.58 5.49 0.09
CA PHE A 105 -10.87 5.86 0.65
C PHE A 105 -11.10 7.35 0.51
N ASP A 106 -12.35 7.75 0.30
CA ASP A 106 -12.76 9.15 0.30
C ASP A 106 -12.87 9.72 1.74
N ARG A 107 -13.35 10.95 1.85
CA ARG A 107 -13.52 11.64 3.15
C ARG A 107 -14.56 10.95 4.04
N GLU A 108 -15.53 10.27 3.48
CA GLU A 108 -16.56 9.48 4.16
C GLU A 108 -16.07 8.06 4.49
N ARG A 109 -14.75 7.79 4.25
CA ARG A 109 -14.13 6.48 4.47
C ARG A 109 -14.71 5.36 3.61
N ARG A 110 -15.25 5.69 2.43
CA ARG A 110 -15.72 4.69 1.46
C ARG A 110 -14.63 4.37 0.46
N LEU A 111 -14.49 3.10 0.16
CA LEU A 111 -13.49 2.61 -0.80
C LEU A 111 -13.81 3.14 -2.20
N VAL A 112 -12.91 3.91 -2.77
CA VAL A 112 -13.04 4.49 -4.12
C VAL A 112 -12.03 3.92 -5.13
N TYR A 113 -10.96 3.32 -4.64
CA TYR A 113 -9.99 2.62 -5.48
C TYR A 113 -9.39 1.43 -4.74
N ARG A 114 -9.18 0.36 -5.47
CA ARG A 114 -8.40 -0.81 -5.05
C ARG A 114 -7.68 -1.38 -6.26
N GLY A 115 -6.49 -1.87 -6.07
CA GLY A 115 -5.74 -2.50 -7.17
C GLY A 115 -4.24 -2.27 -7.11
N GLN A 116 -3.66 -2.21 -8.28
CA GLN A 116 -2.22 -2.12 -8.48
C GLN A 116 -1.72 -0.67 -8.43
N PHE A 117 -0.42 -0.51 -8.30
CA PHE A 117 0.24 0.79 -8.37
C PHE A 117 0.23 1.33 -9.80
N ASP A 118 0.64 0.49 -10.75
CA ASP A 118 0.62 0.74 -12.18
C ASP A 118 0.80 -0.57 -12.98
N ASP A 119 0.96 -0.43 -14.28
CA ASP A 119 1.17 -1.58 -15.19
C ASP A 119 2.60 -2.14 -15.18
N SER A 120 3.50 -1.61 -14.36
CA SER A 120 4.87 -2.12 -14.28
C SER A 120 4.90 -3.59 -13.84
N ARG A 121 5.79 -4.34 -14.45
CA ARG A 121 6.01 -5.76 -14.15
C ARG A 121 7.51 -6.01 -14.08
N PRO A 122 8.12 -5.84 -12.91
CA PRO A 122 9.59 -5.88 -12.77
C PRO A 122 10.22 -7.23 -13.14
N LYS A 123 9.42 -8.29 -13.22
CA LYS A 123 9.89 -9.65 -13.58
C LYS A 123 9.66 -10.02 -15.04
N THR A 124 9.33 -9.09 -15.91
CA THR A 124 9.15 -9.34 -17.35
C THR A 124 10.43 -9.05 -18.12
N GLU A 125 10.54 -9.62 -19.33
CA GLU A 125 11.68 -9.37 -20.23
C GLU A 125 11.81 -7.90 -20.65
N THR A 126 10.71 -7.17 -20.68
CA THR A 126 10.64 -5.73 -20.96
C THR A 126 9.85 -5.01 -19.87
N PRO A 127 10.50 -4.67 -18.75
CA PRO A 127 9.81 -3.96 -17.68
C PRO A 127 9.41 -2.55 -18.12
N LEU A 128 8.14 -2.18 -17.87
CA LEU A 128 7.67 -0.81 -18.04
C LEU A 128 8.17 0.07 -16.90
N PRO A 129 8.31 1.39 -17.12
CA PRO A 129 8.65 2.32 -16.05
C PRO A 129 7.64 2.28 -14.91
N VAL A 130 8.12 2.35 -13.66
CA VAL A 130 7.28 2.44 -12.48
C VAL A 130 6.82 3.89 -12.30
N THR A 131 5.56 4.17 -12.61
CA THR A 131 4.99 5.54 -12.62
C THR A 131 3.94 5.77 -11.54
N GLY A 132 3.30 4.70 -11.05
CA GLY A 132 2.14 4.79 -10.17
C GLY A 132 0.90 5.38 -10.85
N ALA A 133 0.81 5.31 -12.18
CA ALA A 133 -0.24 5.99 -12.94
C ALA A 133 -1.65 5.58 -12.52
N ASP A 134 -1.88 4.29 -12.28
CA ASP A 134 -3.21 3.79 -11.90
C ASP A 134 -3.61 4.30 -10.50
N LEU A 135 -2.68 4.26 -9.56
CA LEU A 135 -2.95 4.77 -8.21
C LEU A 135 -3.07 6.30 -8.20
N ARG A 136 -2.31 7.04 -9.00
CA ARG A 136 -2.32 8.52 -9.03
C ARG A 136 -3.65 9.09 -9.53
N ALA A 137 -4.29 8.44 -10.48
CA ALA A 137 -5.57 8.91 -11.04
C ALA A 137 -6.69 8.99 -9.97
N ALA A 138 -6.69 8.08 -9.02
CA ALA A 138 -7.74 8.04 -7.99
C ALA A 138 -7.64 9.19 -6.96
N PRO A 139 -6.50 9.47 -6.30
CA PRO A 139 -6.39 10.62 -5.40
C PRO A 139 -6.52 11.95 -6.12
N ASP A 140 -6.08 12.08 -7.38
CA ASP A 140 -6.29 13.29 -8.16
C ASP A 140 -7.79 13.59 -8.31
N ALA A 141 -8.61 12.59 -8.58
CA ALA A 141 -10.05 12.74 -8.66
C ALA A 141 -10.67 13.09 -7.29
N VAL A 142 -10.24 12.44 -6.20
CA VAL A 142 -10.76 12.69 -4.85
C VAL A 142 -10.37 14.08 -4.33
N LEU A 143 -9.15 14.53 -4.60
CA LEU A 143 -8.64 15.82 -4.12
C LEU A 143 -9.16 17.02 -4.93
N SER A 144 -9.59 16.80 -6.17
CA SER A 144 -10.16 17.85 -7.03
C SER A 144 -11.69 17.99 -6.91
N GLY A 145 -12.34 17.06 -6.30
CA GLY A 145 -13.80 17.04 -6.17
C GLY A 145 -14.31 17.31 -4.83
#